data_ba3b2e5acc939462ba9dee8f39af7524
#
_entry.id   ba3b2e5acc939462ba9dee8f39af7524
#
_cell.length_a   1.000
_cell.length_b   1.000
_cell.length_c   1.000
_cell.angle_alpha   90.00
_cell.angle_beta   90.00
_cell.angle_gamma   90.00
#
_symmetry.space_group_name_H-M   'P 1'
#
loop_
_entity.id
_entity.type
_entity.pdbx_description
1 polymer ?
#
loop_
_entity_poly.entity_id
_entity_poly.type
_entity_poly.pdbx_seq_one_letter_code
_entity_poly.pdbx_strand_id
1 'polypeptide(L)'
;MCRRFCDEWKKLKIHKKYVGKFYVIAETAEKIFISSDFPDEYANSQNRIKLKGAGAKAKANAVQGIPELIQIATDEKYFPNVKEKHDQDAKYGWYRYSVKFALPIYDDKSNEICRYNIYKAQMLVRHDKDGKKYLYDLLEIKKETSSPLESKLYGETPFLLSK
;
A
#
# COMPACT_ATOMS: atom_id res chain seq x y z
N MET A 1 23.13 -5.21 -15.69
CA MET A 1 23.04 -5.92 -14.41
C MET A 1 22.90 -5.01 -13.17
N CYS A 2 23.48 -3.84 -13.12
CA CYS A 2 23.41 -2.95 -11.94
C CYS A 2 22.07 -2.29 -11.62
N ARG A 3 21.16 -2.08 -12.57
CA ARG A 3 19.90 -1.36 -12.33
C ARG A 3 18.89 -2.11 -11.45
N ARG A 4 18.80 -3.44 -11.57
CA ARG A 4 17.87 -4.25 -10.74
C ARG A 4 18.26 -4.25 -9.25
N PHE A 5 19.53 -4.38 -8.95
CA PHE A 5 20.03 -4.39 -7.57
C PHE A 5 19.85 -3.04 -6.88
N CYS A 6 20.05 -1.92 -7.57
CA CYS A 6 19.85 -0.59 -7.00
C CYS A 6 18.39 -0.30 -6.62
N ASP A 7 17.43 -0.81 -7.43
CA ASP A 7 16.01 -0.60 -7.19
C ASP A 7 15.50 -1.43 -6.00
N GLU A 8 16.00 -2.64 -5.81
CA GLU A 8 15.63 -3.48 -4.66
C GLU A 8 16.17 -2.90 -3.34
N TRP A 9 17.40 -2.37 -3.33
CA TRP A 9 17.98 -1.72 -2.16
C TRP A 9 17.27 -0.42 -1.76
N LYS A 10 16.83 0.36 -2.73
CA LYS A 10 16.02 1.57 -2.48
C LYS A 10 14.66 1.20 -1.89
N LYS A 11 14.03 0.14 -2.39
CA LYS A 11 12.74 -0.38 -1.88
C LYS A 11 12.86 -0.84 -0.43
N LEU A 12 13.87 -1.61 -0.07
CA LEU A 12 14.13 -2.06 1.30
C LEU A 12 14.37 -0.90 2.28
N LYS A 13 15.07 0.14 1.85
CA LYS A 13 15.28 1.34 2.69
C LYS A 13 14.00 2.10 2.98
N ILE A 14 13.09 2.20 2.01
CA ILE A 14 11.81 2.90 2.17
C ILE A 14 10.91 2.15 3.16
N HIS A 15 10.82 0.83 3.06
CA HIS A 15 10.05 0.01 3.99
C HIS A 15 10.54 0.17 5.44
N LYS A 16 11.86 0.13 5.65
CA LYS A 16 12.48 0.25 6.97
C LYS A 16 12.23 1.61 7.65
N LYS A 17 11.99 2.67 6.88
CA LYS A 17 11.68 4.01 7.38
C LYS A 17 10.45 4.03 8.30
N TYR A 18 9.49 3.17 8.06
CA TYR A 18 8.21 3.13 8.77
C TYR A 18 8.17 2.12 9.91
N VAL A 19 9.12 1.18 9.98
CA VAL A 19 9.18 0.15 11.02
C VAL A 19 9.18 0.77 12.41
N GLY A 20 8.38 0.19 13.31
CA GLY A 20 8.23 0.66 14.69
C GLY A 20 7.29 1.85 14.88
N LYS A 21 6.73 2.37 13.80
CA LYS A 21 5.76 3.47 13.84
C LYS A 21 4.32 2.96 13.73
N PHE A 22 3.38 3.83 14.05
CA PHE A 22 1.97 3.61 13.77
C PHE A 22 1.36 4.84 13.10
N TYR A 23 0.27 4.63 12.38
CA TYR A 23 -0.52 5.67 11.74
C TYR A 23 -2.00 5.42 12.02
N VAL A 24 -2.82 6.45 11.94
CA VAL A 24 -4.23 6.40 12.34
C VAL A 24 -5.11 6.46 11.10
N ILE A 25 -6.07 5.53 11.01
CA ILE A 25 -7.15 5.57 10.01
C ILE A 25 -8.12 6.69 10.41
N ALA A 26 -8.34 7.66 9.51
CA ALA A 26 -9.19 8.82 9.83
C ALA A 26 -10.65 8.44 10.07
N GLU A 27 -11.17 7.44 9.35
CA GLU A 27 -12.57 6.99 9.45
C GLU A 27 -12.88 6.32 10.78
N THR A 28 -11.97 5.48 11.31
CA THR A 28 -12.22 4.64 12.49
C THR A 28 -11.42 5.04 13.72
N ALA A 29 -10.47 5.98 13.59
CA ALA A 29 -9.50 6.36 14.60
C ALA A 29 -8.60 5.19 15.08
N GLU A 30 -8.53 4.10 14.34
CA GLU A 30 -7.71 2.94 14.66
C GLU A 30 -6.23 3.16 14.33
N LYS A 31 -5.38 2.63 15.20
CA LYS A 31 -3.92 2.65 15.02
C LYS A 31 -3.46 1.42 14.26
N ILE A 32 -2.78 1.63 13.14
CA ILE A 32 -2.15 0.58 12.35
C ILE A 32 -0.63 0.69 12.52
N PHE A 33 -0.04 -0.34 13.08
CA PHE A 33 1.39 -0.43 13.37
C PHE A 33 2.16 -1.01 12.19
N ILE A 34 3.43 -0.66 12.08
CA ILE A 34 4.35 -1.22 11.09
C ILE A 34 5.37 -2.09 11.83
N SER A 35 5.29 -3.41 11.62
CA SER A 35 6.19 -4.38 12.25
C SER A 35 7.57 -4.40 11.58
N SER A 36 8.55 -4.98 12.27
CA SER A 36 9.88 -5.25 11.71
C SER A 36 9.84 -6.20 10.51
N ASP A 37 8.85 -7.07 10.46
CA ASP A 37 8.69 -8.08 9.40
C ASP A 37 7.99 -7.52 8.14
N PHE A 38 7.36 -6.35 8.27
CA PHE A 38 6.62 -5.73 7.17
C PHE A 38 7.41 -5.61 5.86
N PRO A 39 8.70 -5.22 5.84
CA PRO A 39 9.46 -5.12 4.60
C PRO A 39 9.52 -6.45 3.84
N ASP A 40 9.74 -7.54 4.54
CA ASP A 40 9.84 -8.88 3.95
C ASP A 40 8.45 -9.41 3.53
N GLU A 41 7.45 -9.25 4.38
CA GLU A 41 6.06 -9.63 4.10
C GLU A 41 5.52 -8.93 2.86
N TYR A 42 5.72 -7.63 2.76
CA TYR A 42 5.25 -6.83 1.64
C TYR A 42 5.98 -7.14 0.33
N ALA A 43 7.30 -7.29 0.38
CA ALA A 43 8.12 -7.54 -0.81
C ALA A 43 7.98 -8.97 -1.35
N ASN A 44 7.77 -9.96 -0.48
CA ASN A 44 7.79 -11.39 -0.82
C ASN A 44 6.41 -12.06 -0.73
N SER A 45 5.34 -11.30 -0.61
CA SER A 45 3.98 -11.85 -0.54
C SER A 45 3.62 -12.62 -1.82
N GLN A 46 2.75 -13.63 -1.69
CA GLN A 46 2.20 -14.38 -2.82
C GLN A 46 1.49 -13.46 -3.84
N ASN A 47 0.87 -12.41 -3.35
CA ASN A 47 0.24 -11.40 -4.21
C ASN A 47 1.26 -10.62 -5.01
N ARG A 48 2.40 -10.28 -4.43
CA ARG A 48 3.48 -9.57 -5.11
C ARG A 48 4.09 -10.42 -6.22
N ILE A 49 4.29 -11.72 -5.97
CA ILE A 49 4.85 -12.65 -6.95
C ILE A 49 3.95 -12.78 -8.17
N LYS A 50 2.63 -12.77 -7.97
CA LYS A 50 1.64 -12.87 -9.04
C LYS A 50 1.43 -11.56 -9.82
N LEU A 51 1.76 -10.41 -9.22
CA LEU A 51 1.61 -9.11 -9.86
C LEU A 51 2.68 -8.92 -10.96
N LYS A 52 2.21 -8.46 -12.13
CA LYS A 52 3.07 -8.13 -13.28
C LYS A 52 2.74 -6.72 -13.80
N GLY A 53 3.66 -6.14 -14.55
CA GLY A 53 3.46 -4.88 -15.25
C GLY A 53 3.10 -3.71 -14.34
N ALA A 54 2.05 -2.98 -14.70
CA ALA A 54 1.60 -1.77 -14.01
C ALA A 54 1.21 -2.00 -12.55
N GLY A 55 0.59 -3.14 -12.23
CA GLY A 55 0.20 -3.50 -10.86
C GLY A 55 1.40 -3.70 -9.94
N ALA A 56 2.43 -4.39 -10.40
CA ALA A 56 3.66 -4.59 -9.64
C ALA A 56 4.40 -3.27 -9.39
N LYS A 57 4.44 -2.39 -10.40
CA LYS A 57 5.01 -1.05 -10.28
C LYS A 57 4.22 -0.17 -9.31
N ALA A 58 2.89 -0.22 -9.38
CA ALA A 58 2.02 0.50 -8.47
C ALA A 58 2.22 0.06 -7.02
N LYS A 59 2.27 -1.25 -6.76
CA LYS A 59 2.55 -1.78 -5.41
C LYS A 59 3.90 -1.31 -4.87
N ALA A 60 4.95 -1.34 -5.69
CA ALA A 60 6.28 -0.90 -5.30
C ALA A 60 6.34 0.61 -4.97
N ASN A 61 5.56 1.42 -5.66
CA ASN A 61 5.51 2.87 -5.42
C ASN A 61 4.58 3.25 -4.27
N ALA A 62 3.53 2.49 -4.01
CA ALA A 62 2.57 2.74 -2.92
C ALA A 62 3.23 2.78 -1.53
N VAL A 63 4.30 2.02 -1.34
CA VAL A 63 5.04 2.00 -0.07
C VAL A 63 5.64 3.35 0.33
N GLN A 64 5.82 4.26 -0.62
CA GLN A 64 6.31 5.62 -0.33
C GLN A 64 5.28 6.48 0.41
N GLY A 65 4.00 6.15 0.30
CA GLY A 65 2.89 6.86 0.91
C GLY A 65 2.12 6.02 1.95
N ILE A 66 2.78 5.12 2.67
CA ILE A 66 2.11 4.28 3.70
C ILE A 66 1.34 5.09 4.73
N PRO A 67 1.90 6.18 5.32
CA PRO A 67 1.16 6.97 6.29
C PRO A 67 -0.17 7.49 5.74
N GLU A 68 -0.14 8.00 4.54
CA GLU A 68 -1.28 8.60 3.85
C GLU A 68 -2.28 7.53 3.41
N LEU A 69 -1.80 6.37 2.93
CA LEU A 69 -2.66 5.24 2.59
C LEU A 69 -3.44 4.73 3.80
N ILE A 70 -2.80 4.64 4.96
CA ILE A 70 -3.47 4.25 6.21
C ILE A 70 -4.49 5.31 6.59
N GLN A 71 -4.13 6.58 6.53
CA GLN A 71 -5.03 7.68 6.91
C GLN A 71 -6.32 7.71 6.10
N ILE A 72 -6.25 7.44 4.79
CA ILE A 72 -7.42 7.48 3.89
C ILE A 72 -8.17 6.17 3.78
N ALA A 73 -7.75 5.11 4.47
CA ALA A 73 -8.37 3.80 4.39
C ALA A 73 -9.82 3.83 4.88
N THR A 74 -10.70 3.16 4.15
CA THR A 74 -12.15 3.11 4.38
C THR A 74 -12.69 1.69 4.24
N ASP A 75 -13.99 1.49 4.46
CA ASP A 75 -14.68 0.21 4.26
C ASP A 75 -14.04 -0.97 5.00
N GLU A 76 -13.89 -0.87 6.30
CA GLU A 76 -13.37 -1.96 7.12
C GLU A 76 -14.17 -3.26 6.96
N LYS A 77 -13.49 -4.35 6.64
CA LYS A 77 -14.06 -5.70 6.55
C LYS A 77 -13.22 -6.69 7.34
N TYR A 78 -13.87 -7.40 8.24
CA TYR A 78 -13.25 -8.45 9.06
C TYR A 78 -13.28 -9.80 8.36
N PHE A 79 -12.19 -10.57 8.50
CA PHE A 79 -12.06 -11.96 8.06
C PHE A 79 -11.39 -12.79 9.15
N PRO A 80 -11.98 -13.93 9.58
CA PRO A 80 -11.34 -14.80 10.55
C PRO A 80 -10.06 -15.41 9.97
N ASN A 81 -9.09 -15.69 10.84
CA ASN A 81 -7.91 -16.46 10.44
C ASN A 81 -8.31 -17.95 10.29
N VAL A 82 -8.06 -18.49 9.11
CA VAL A 82 -8.32 -19.91 8.79
C VAL A 82 -7.04 -20.70 8.50
N LYS A 83 -5.88 -20.07 8.65
CA LYS A 83 -4.58 -20.68 8.35
C LYS A 83 -3.75 -20.83 9.61
N GLU A 84 -3.47 -22.07 10.02
CA GLU A 84 -2.65 -22.38 11.20
C GLU A 84 -1.31 -21.65 11.25
N LYS A 85 -0.66 -21.46 10.10
CA LYS A 85 0.61 -20.72 10.02
C LYS A 85 0.55 -19.28 10.52
N HIS A 86 -0.66 -18.70 10.62
CA HIS A 86 -0.90 -17.34 11.11
C HIS A 86 -1.55 -17.28 12.48
N ASP A 87 -1.65 -18.40 13.21
CA ASP A 87 -2.29 -18.45 14.54
C ASP A 87 -1.58 -17.58 15.57
N GLN A 88 -0.28 -17.35 15.40
CA GLN A 88 0.49 -16.46 16.27
C GLN A 88 0.42 -15.00 15.81
N ASP A 89 0.42 -14.76 14.50
CA ASP A 89 0.56 -13.42 13.92
C ASP A 89 -0.78 -12.73 13.68
N ALA A 90 -1.83 -13.50 13.44
CA ALA A 90 -3.18 -13.01 13.17
C ALA A 90 -4.20 -13.74 14.05
N LYS A 91 -3.92 -13.83 15.35
CA LYS A 91 -4.75 -14.55 16.33
C LYS A 91 -6.21 -14.07 16.32
N TYR A 92 -6.42 -12.75 16.18
CA TYR A 92 -7.75 -12.15 16.16
C TYR A 92 -8.28 -11.88 14.76
N GLY A 93 -7.64 -12.46 13.73
CA GLY A 93 -8.08 -12.42 12.34
C GLY A 93 -7.44 -11.29 11.53
N TRP A 94 -8.10 -10.97 10.45
CA TRP A 94 -7.64 -10.07 9.41
C TRP A 94 -8.67 -8.98 9.15
N TYR A 95 -8.17 -7.80 8.77
CA TYR A 95 -8.99 -6.69 8.32
C TYR A 95 -8.56 -6.27 6.93
N ARG A 96 -9.52 -5.90 6.11
CA ARG A 96 -9.29 -5.28 4.80
C ARG A 96 -9.92 -3.91 4.77
N TYR A 97 -9.20 -2.97 4.24
CA TYR A 97 -9.64 -1.59 4.03
C TYR A 97 -9.50 -1.23 2.56
N SER A 98 -10.46 -0.51 2.01
CA SER A 98 -10.36 0.05 0.67
C SER A 98 -9.45 1.26 0.67
N VAL A 99 -8.50 1.31 -0.26
CA VAL A 99 -7.63 2.47 -0.47
C VAL A 99 -7.61 2.85 -1.95
N LYS A 100 -7.47 4.15 -2.21
CA LYS A 100 -7.38 4.68 -3.57
C LYS A 100 -6.22 5.67 -3.63
N PHE A 101 -5.33 5.49 -4.59
CA PHE A 101 -4.15 6.35 -4.75
C PHE A 101 -3.85 6.63 -6.22
N ALA A 102 -3.13 7.72 -6.46
CA ALA A 102 -2.71 8.12 -7.79
C ALA A 102 -1.20 8.16 -7.90
N LEU A 103 -0.71 7.68 -9.04
CA LEU A 103 0.71 7.77 -9.41
C LEU A 103 0.88 8.75 -10.55
N PRO A 104 1.79 9.74 -10.43
CA PRO A 104 2.09 10.65 -11.51
C PRO A 104 2.81 9.94 -12.66
N ILE A 105 2.45 10.30 -13.88
CA ILE A 105 3.15 9.91 -15.10
C ILE A 105 3.82 11.15 -15.67
N TYR A 106 5.10 11.06 -15.91
CA TYR A 106 5.93 12.14 -16.41
C TYR A 106 6.10 12.02 -17.91
N ASP A 107 6.12 13.15 -18.58
CA ASP A 107 6.53 13.24 -19.98
C ASP A 107 8.04 12.99 -20.08
N ASP A 108 8.46 12.13 -21.03
CA ASP A 108 9.86 11.74 -21.19
C ASP A 108 10.78 12.88 -21.63
N LYS A 109 10.22 13.92 -22.26
CA LYS A 109 10.99 15.05 -22.81
C LYS A 109 11.06 16.23 -21.84
N SER A 110 9.91 16.62 -21.26
CA SER A 110 9.83 17.77 -20.36
C SER A 110 10.05 17.42 -18.90
N ASN A 111 9.95 16.13 -18.53
CA ASN A 111 9.95 15.65 -17.15
C ASN A 111 8.86 16.29 -16.28
N GLU A 112 7.81 16.79 -16.90
CA GLU A 112 6.63 17.34 -16.26
C GLU A 112 5.54 16.26 -16.09
N ILE A 113 4.69 16.41 -15.09
CA ILE A 113 3.56 15.50 -14.90
C ILE A 113 2.53 15.74 -16.00
N CYS A 114 2.30 14.74 -16.84
CA CYS A 114 1.32 14.84 -17.93
C CYS A 114 -0.03 14.23 -17.57
N ARG A 115 -0.10 13.27 -16.63
CA ARG A 115 -1.33 12.64 -16.17
C ARG A 115 -1.11 11.89 -14.87
N TYR A 116 -2.20 11.39 -14.28
CA TYR A 116 -2.18 10.48 -13.14
C TYR A 116 -2.83 9.14 -13.50
N ASN A 117 -2.20 8.05 -13.09
CA ASN A 117 -2.84 6.74 -13.08
C ASN A 117 -3.45 6.49 -11.70
N ILE A 118 -4.75 6.23 -11.67
CA ILE A 118 -5.50 6.00 -10.43
C ILE A 118 -5.66 4.50 -10.21
N TYR A 119 -5.33 4.06 -8.99
CA TYR A 119 -5.41 2.68 -8.56
C TYR A 119 -6.33 2.53 -7.37
N LYS A 120 -7.09 1.46 -7.35
CA LYS A 120 -7.76 0.92 -6.17
C LYS A 120 -7.00 -0.29 -5.66
N ALA A 121 -6.95 -0.46 -4.34
CA ALA A 121 -6.37 -1.62 -3.70
C ALA A 121 -7.08 -1.93 -2.39
N GLN A 122 -6.82 -3.12 -1.85
CA GLN A 122 -7.23 -3.54 -0.53
C GLN A 122 -6.00 -3.56 0.38
N MET A 123 -5.99 -2.73 1.41
CA MET A 123 -4.98 -2.76 2.46
C MET A 123 -5.30 -3.90 3.41
N LEU A 124 -4.40 -4.86 3.54
CA LEU A 124 -4.54 -6.02 4.43
C LEU A 124 -3.83 -5.74 5.75
N VAL A 125 -4.55 -5.92 6.83
CA VAL A 125 -4.09 -5.69 8.20
C VAL A 125 -4.33 -6.97 9.01
N ARG A 126 -3.31 -7.42 9.73
CA ARG A 126 -3.42 -8.52 10.70
C ARG A 126 -3.71 -7.99 12.10
N HIS A 127 -4.56 -8.68 12.85
CA HIS A 127 -4.82 -8.41 14.25
C HIS A 127 -4.08 -9.44 15.10
N ASP A 128 -2.97 -9.03 15.67
CA ASP A 128 -2.02 -9.90 16.36
C ASP A 128 -2.48 -10.26 17.78
N LYS A 129 -1.83 -11.25 18.36
CA LYS A 129 -2.03 -11.71 19.74
C LYS A 129 -1.78 -10.64 20.80
N ASP A 130 -0.99 -9.61 20.50
CA ASP A 130 -0.74 -8.47 21.38
C ASP A 130 -1.90 -7.44 21.39
N GLY A 131 -2.96 -7.70 20.61
CA GLY A 131 -4.12 -6.83 20.45
C GLY A 131 -3.90 -5.65 19.51
N LYS A 132 -2.76 -5.58 18.83
CA LYS A 132 -2.46 -4.53 17.87
C LYS A 132 -2.76 -4.95 16.43
N LYS A 133 -3.14 -4.00 15.62
CA LYS A 133 -3.33 -4.16 14.18
C LYS A 133 -2.07 -3.75 13.43
N TYR A 134 -1.54 -4.64 12.59
CA TYR A 134 -0.32 -4.43 11.82
C TYR A 134 -0.60 -4.44 10.32
N LEU A 135 -0.06 -3.47 9.61
CA LEU A 135 -0.07 -3.50 8.14
C LEU A 135 0.70 -4.73 7.65
N TYR A 136 0.06 -5.49 6.76
CA TYR A 136 0.64 -6.70 6.21
C TYR A 136 0.95 -6.59 4.72
N ASP A 137 -0.03 -6.18 3.91
CA ASP A 137 0.11 -6.14 2.46
C ASP A 137 -0.89 -5.20 1.77
N LEU A 138 -0.69 -4.94 0.48
CA LEU A 138 -1.68 -4.39 -0.44
C LEU A 138 -2.09 -5.46 -1.44
N LEU A 139 -3.38 -5.72 -1.49
CA LEU A 139 -4.00 -6.74 -2.33
C LEU A 139 -4.83 -6.11 -3.45
N GLU A 140 -5.14 -6.90 -4.48
CA GLU A 140 -6.13 -6.56 -5.50
C GLU A 140 -5.89 -5.19 -6.15
N ILE A 141 -4.63 -4.85 -6.40
CA ILE A 141 -4.26 -3.57 -7.01
C ILE A 141 -4.76 -3.55 -8.46
N LYS A 142 -5.70 -2.63 -8.74
CA LYS A 142 -6.31 -2.47 -10.06
C LYS A 142 -6.21 -1.02 -10.51
N LYS A 143 -5.77 -0.82 -11.73
CA LYS A 143 -5.84 0.50 -12.37
C LYS A 143 -7.29 0.81 -12.69
N GLU A 144 -7.80 1.91 -12.16
CA GLU A 144 -9.18 2.33 -12.36
C GLU A 144 -9.31 3.22 -13.60
N THR A 145 -8.49 4.25 -13.68
CA THR A 145 -8.52 5.20 -14.79
C THR A 145 -7.20 5.94 -14.93
N SER A 146 -7.02 6.62 -16.06
CA SER A 146 -6.01 7.66 -16.26
C SER A 146 -6.71 8.99 -16.31
N SER A 147 -6.31 9.92 -15.46
CA SER A 147 -6.93 11.25 -15.38
C SER A 147 -5.97 12.31 -15.87
N PRO A 148 -6.38 13.20 -16.78
CA PRO A 148 -5.65 14.42 -17.08
C PRO A 148 -5.54 15.32 -15.85
N LEU A 149 -4.54 16.20 -15.83
CA LEU A 149 -4.33 17.16 -14.73
C LEU A 149 -5.55 18.03 -14.42
N GLU A 150 -6.35 18.35 -15.44
CA GLU A 150 -7.50 19.25 -15.34
C GLU A 150 -8.72 18.65 -14.66
N SER A 151 -8.79 17.33 -14.50
CA SER A 151 -9.96 16.65 -13.91
C SER A 151 -10.02 16.71 -12.37
N LYS A 152 -9.16 17.48 -11.73
CA LYS A 152 -9.15 17.70 -10.28
C LYS A 152 -10.40 18.41 -9.74
N LEU A 153 -11.29 18.92 -10.61
CA LEU A 153 -12.43 19.74 -10.21
C LEU A 153 -13.70 18.97 -9.84
N TYR A 154 -13.76 17.65 -10.03
CA TYR A 154 -14.97 16.87 -9.81
C TYR A 154 -14.73 15.62 -8.99
N GLY A 155 -15.06 15.67 -7.70
CA GLY A 155 -15.17 14.52 -6.83
C GLY A 155 -13.87 14.07 -6.15
N GLU A 156 -13.98 13.15 -5.26
CA GLU A 156 -12.96 12.56 -4.38
C GLU A 156 -11.53 12.64 -4.93
N THR A 157 -10.72 13.51 -4.35
CA THR A 157 -9.31 13.64 -4.73
C THR A 157 -8.55 12.39 -4.31
N PRO A 158 -8.03 11.58 -5.25
CA PRO A 158 -7.17 10.46 -4.87
C PRO A 158 -5.89 10.98 -4.24
N PHE A 159 -5.37 10.27 -3.26
CA PHE A 159 -4.09 10.59 -2.65
C PHE A 159 -2.98 10.55 -3.70
N LEU A 160 -2.17 11.61 -3.76
CA LEU A 160 -1.03 11.71 -4.66
C LEU A 160 0.23 11.17 -3.97
N LEU A 161 0.77 10.08 -4.48
CA LEU A 161 2.11 9.64 -4.09
C LEU A 161 3.14 10.54 -4.78
N SER A 162 3.78 11.41 -4.00
CA SER A 162 4.93 12.17 -4.48
C SER A 162 6.15 11.26 -4.72
N LYS A 163 7.04 11.70 -5.58
CA LYS A 163 8.29 11.00 -5.86
C LYS A 163 9.13 10.75 -4.61
#